data_df09601d65924160c3f9d0784212977a
#
_entry.id   df09601d65924160c3f9d0784212977a
#
_cell.length_a   1.000
_cell.length_b   1.000
_cell.length_c   1.000
_cell.angle_alpha   90.00
_cell.angle_beta   90.00
_cell.angle_gamma   90.00
#
_symmetry.space_group_name_H-M   'P 1'
#
loop_
_entity.id
_entity.type
_entity.pdbx_description
1 polymer ?
#
loop_
_entity_poly.entity_id
_entity_poly.type
_entity_poly.pdbx_seq_one_letter_code
_entity_poly.pdbx_strand_id
1 'polypeptide(L)'
;MSGADPVLQEGWIDRELALEFPALRIVSVLARNPSPPARTPTVLRERLALLADRFSGARAVTLRREPVPAAYRAFFRHVGLDPDAQRTPVEAAALDRLVHGGFVSRGPLQDALLVAVVETGVPVWAVDDARLDGPLGLRGARAGERLGEGEYAADLAPGRVLVADAAGPVAILFGEVAPDRRPDRHRRALRLFAVAVPGVPALHVEEALFGCADALSDADGPR
;
A
#
# COMPACT_ATOMS: atom_id res chain seq x y z
N MET A 1 24.14 -4.71 -14.87
CA MET A 1 24.48 -3.94 -13.65
C MET A 1 23.60 -4.49 -12.56
N SER A 2 24.20 -5.16 -11.55
CA SER A 2 23.47 -5.77 -10.44
C SER A 2 22.76 -4.64 -9.68
N GLY A 3 21.43 -4.58 -9.76
CA GLY A 3 20.65 -3.77 -8.84
C GLY A 3 20.89 -4.33 -7.44
N ALA A 4 21.27 -3.49 -6.49
CA ALA A 4 21.33 -3.93 -5.09
C ALA A 4 19.92 -4.45 -4.71
N ASP A 5 19.87 -5.60 -4.05
CA ASP A 5 18.61 -6.16 -3.55
C ASP A 5 17.87 -5.08 -2.74
N PRO A 6 16.54 -4.99 -2.92
CA PRO A 6 15.77 -4.00 -2.19
C PRO A 6 15.90 -4.23 -0.68
N VAL A 7 16.32 -3.19 0.05
CA VAL A 7 16.52 -3.24 1.50
C VAL A 7 15.28 -2.70 2.20
N LEU A 8 14.76 -3.48 3.14
CA LEU A 8 13.67 -3.04 4.01
C LEU A 8 14.16 -1.94 4.96
N GLN A 9 13.36 -0.90 5.09
CA GLN A 9 13.54 0.17 6.03
C GLN A 9 12.34 0.24 6.96
N GLU A 10 12.59 0.06 8.25
CA GLU A 10 11.56 0.27 9.27
C GLU A 10 11.44 1.78 9.57
N GLY A 11 10.21 2.27 9.64
CA GLY A 11 9.90 3.64 9.96
C GLY A 11 9.65 3.86 11.45
N TRP A 12 9.40 5.11 11.83
CA TRP A 12 9.14 5.47 13.23
C TRP A 12 7.63 5.41 13.55
N ILE A 13 7.32 5.17 14.82
CA ILE A 13 5.95 5.23 15.35
C ILE A 13 5.94 6.27 16.46
N ASP A 14 4.96 7.18 16.43
CA ASP A 14 4.75 8.13 17.52
C ASP A 14 4.53 7.41 18.85
N ARG A 15 4.97 8.05 19.94
CA ARG A 15 4.96 7.44 21.27
C ARG A 15 3.57 6.99 21.72
N GLU A 16 2.54 7.76 21.43
CA GLU A 16 1.17 7.43 21.86
C GLU A 16 0.68 6.20 21.13
N LEU A 17 0.86 6.14 19.80
CA LEU A 17 0.54 4.97 19.00
C LEU A 17 1.37 3.73 19.37
N ALA A 18 2.66 3.91 19.66
CA ALA A 18 3.52 2.80 20.08
C ALA A 18 3.12 2.21 21.43
N LEU A 19 2.61 3.01 22.34
CA LEU A 19 2.07 2.54 23.63
C LEU A 19 0.74 1.80 23.44
N GLU A 20 -0.12 2.28 22.56
CA GLU A 20 -1.43 1.66 22.30
C GLU A 20 -1.30 0.40 21.42
N PHE A 21 -0.41 0.44 20.44
CA PHE A 21 -0.18 -0.64 19.48
C PHE A 21 1.30 -1.05 19.40
N PRO A 22 1.84 -1.79 20.39
CA PRO A 22 3.28 -2.11 20.46
C PRO A 22 3.81 -2.95 19.28
N ALA A 23 2.93 -3.68 18.59
CA ALA A 23 3.28 -4.49 17.43
C ALA A 23 3.02 -3.78 16.09
N LEU A 24 2.55 -2.52 16.11
CA LEU A 24 2.35 -1.74 14.91
C LEU A 24 3.71 -1.32 14.33
N ARG A 25 3.90 -1.51 13.03
CA ARG A 25 5.11 -1.07 12.33
C ARG A 25 4.75 -0.52 10.95
N ILE A 26 5.53 0.43 10.49
CA ILE A 26 5.56 0.83 9.07
C ILE A 26 6.88 0.38 8.47
N VAL A 27 6.81 -0.32 7.35
CA VAL A 27 7.98 -0.86 6.66
C VAL A 27 7.95 -0.36 5.23
N SER A 28 9.09 0.00 4.69
CA SER A 28 9.20 0.50 3.32
C SER A 28 10.38 -0.11 2.57
N VAL A 29 10.29 -0.05 1.25
CA VAL A 29 11.36 -0.44 0.33
C VAL A 29 11.48 0.59 -0.78
N LEU A 30 12.71 0.86 -1.21
CA LEU A 30 12.96 1.71 -2.36
C LEU A 30 12.96 0.86 -3.64
N ALA A 31 11.92 1.03 -4.45
CA ALA A 31 11.86 0.44 -5.79
C ALA A 31 12.43 1.43 -6.82
N ARG A 32 13.41 0.98 -7.60
CA ARG A 32 14.03 1.76 -8.67
C ARG A 32 13.70 1.14 -10.02
N ASN A 33 13.11 1.94 -10.88
CA ASN A 33 12.88 1.57 -12.27
C ASN A 33 13.43 2.68 -13.17
N PRO A 34 14.59 2.50 -13.77
CA PRO A 34 15.21 3.51 -14.63
C PRO A 34 14.40 3.78 -15.92
N SER A 35 13.55 2.84 -16.31
CA SER A 35 12.73 2.92 -17.52
C SER A 35 11.30 2.43 -17.24
N PRO A 36 10.49 3.18 -16.46
CA PRO A 36 9.14 2.73 -16.12
C PRO A 36 8.29 2.55 -17.40
N PRO A 37 7.62 1.40 -17.55
CA PRO A 37 6.83 1.11 -18.74
C PRO A 37 5.61 2.02 -18.80
N ALA A 38 5.26 2.45 -20.02
CA ALA A 38 4.06 3.26 -20.25
C ALA A 38 2.75 2.45 -20.11
N ARG A 39 2.83 1.12 -20.23
CA ARG A 39 1.70 0.19 -20.12
C ARG A 39 2.10 -0.99 -19.25
N THR A 40 1.12 -1.60 -18.61
CA THR A 40 1.34 -2.81 -17.81
C THR A 40 1.99 -3.92 -18.64
N PRO A 41 3.13 -4.48 -18.19
CA PRO A 41 3.80 -5.59 -18.86
C PRO A 41 2.88 -6.81 -19.02
N THR A 42 3.12 -7.60 -20.06
CA THR A 42 2.30 -8.79 -20.34
C THR A 42 2.32 -9.77 -19.18
N VAL A 43 3.49 -10.03 -18.60
CA VAL A 43 3.66 -10.92 -17.43
C VAL A 43 2.78 -10.49 -16.26
N LEU A 44 2.73 -9.20 -15.95
CA LEU A 44 1.91 -8.69 -14.85
C LEU A 44 0.40 -8.80 -15.18
N ARG A 45 0.01 -8.59 -16.43
CA ARG A 45 -1.39 -8.79 -16.86
C ARG A 45 -1.82 -10.26 -16.80
N GLU A 46 -0.95 -11.18 -17.20
CA GLU A 46 -1.18 -12.63 -17.10
C GLU A 46 -1.30 -13.05 -15.62
N ARG A 47 -0.45 -12.50 -14.74
CA ARG A 47 -0.54 -12.72 -13.30
C ARG A 47 -1.88 -12.26 -12.73
N LEU A 48 -2.37 -11.07 -13.13
CA LEU A 48 -3.70 -10.59 -12.73
C LEU A 48 -4.82 -11.50 -13.24
N ALA A 49 -4.74 -12.01 -14.47
CA ALA A 49 -5.71 -12.96 -15.02
C ALA A 49 -5.73 -14.26 -14.21
N LEU A 50 -4.57 -14.85 -13.92
CA LEU A 50 -4.45 -16.06 -13.09
C LEU A 50 -5.00 -15.85 -11.66
N LEU A 51 -4.77 -14.68 -11.07
CA LEU A 51 -5.33 -14.33 -9.78
C LEU A 51 -6.84 -14.17 -9.84
N ALA A 52 -7.38 -13.58 -10.91
CA ALA A 52 -8.82 -13.45 -11.11
C ALA A 52 -9.51 -14.82 -11.19
N ASP A 53 -8.91 -15.80 -11.85
CA ASP A 53 -9.43 -17.17 -11.95
C ASP A 53 -9.46 -17.87 -10.58
N ARG A 54 -8.46 -17.63 -9.74
CA ARG A 54 -8.37 -18.20 -8.38
C ARG A 54 -9.30 -17.47 -7.38
N PHE A 55 -9.72 -16.27 -7.70
CA PHE A 55 -10.54 -15.43 -6.80
C PHE A 55 -12.02 -15.61 -7.10
N SER A 56 -12.57 -16.79 -6.75
CA SER A 56 -13.99 -17.10 -6.91
C SER A 56 -14.90 -16.26 -5.99
N GLY A 57 -16.18 -16.16 -6.32
CA GLY A 57 -17.16 -15.51 -5.44
C GLY A 57 -17.22 -16.13 -4.03
N ALA A 58 -17.06 -17.44 -3.91
CA ALA A 58 -16.96 -18.12 -2.62
C ALA A 58 -15.75 -17.65 -1.80
N ARG A 59 -14.60 -17.49 -2.43
CA ARG A 59 -13.40 -16.96 -1.76
C ARG A 59 -13.59 -15.50 -1.31
N ALA A 60 -14.23 -14.67 -2.11
CA ALA A 60 -14.51 -13.28 -1.74
C ALA A 60 -15.35 -13.17 -0.46
N VAL A 61 -16.30 -14.09 -0.26
CA VAL A 61 -17.14 -14.15 0.96
C VAL A 61 -16.32 -14.61 2.17
N THR A 62 -15.39 -15.54 2.01
CA THR A 62 -14.59 -16.09 3.10
C THR A 62 -13.34 -15.29 3.41
N LEU A 63 -12.89 -14.45 2.48
CA LEU A 63 -11.67 -13.64 2.57
C LEU A 63 -11.51 -12.92 3.92
N ARG A 64 -12.58 -12.30 4.42
CA ARG A 64 -12.57 -11.56 5.70
C ARG A 64 -12.28 -12.43 6.93
N ARG A 65 -12.29 -13.76 6.78
CA ARG A 65 -11.97 -14.73 7.84
C ARG A 65 -10.55 -15.28 7.72
N GLU A 66 -9.88 -15.02 6.60
CA GLU A 66 -8.48 -15.38 6.43
C GLU A 66 -7.62 -14.58 7.43
N PRO A 67 -6.53 -15.14 7.99
CA PRO A 67 -5.79 -14.55 9.11
C PRO A 67 -5.34 -13.10 8.85
N VAL A 68 -4.73 -12.81 7.70
CA VAL A 68 -4.21 -11.47 7.36
C VAL A 68 -5.35 -10.45 7.16
N PRO A 69 -6.37 -10.69 6.31
CA PRO A 69 -7.53 -9.82 6.20
C PRO A 69 -8.27 -9.60 7.52
N ALA A 70 -8.41 -10.65 8.35
CA ALA A 70 -9.07 -10.54 9.66
C ALA A 70 -8.28 -9.63 10.61
N ALA A 71 -6.95 -9.69 10.61
CA ALA A 71 -6.08 -8.82 11.40
C ALA A 71 -6.25 -7.35 11.00
N TYR A 72 -6.27 -7.04 9.68
CA TYR A 72 -6.54 -5.68 9.20
C TYR A 72 -7.94 -5.21 9.58
N ARG A 73 -8.97 -6.04 9.48
CA ARG A 73 -10.33 -5.69 9.93
C ARG A 73 -10.41 -5.39 11.42
N ALA A 74 -9.71 -6.18 12.26
CA ALA A 74 -9.62 -5.92 13.69
C ALA A 74 -8.95 -4.57 13.97
N PHE A 75 -7.84 -4.30 13.30
CA PHE A 75 -7.10 -3.05 13.46
C PHE A 75 -7.89 -1.83 12.96
N PHE A 76 -8.64 -1.94 11.86
CA PHE A 76 -9.55 -0.88 11.40
C PHE A 76 -10.48 -0.42 12.52
N ARG A 77 -11.12 -1.38 13.24
CA ARG A 77 -12.01 -1.05 14.36
C ARG A 77 -11.27 -0.35 15.50
N HIS A 78 -10.06 -0.77 15.80
CA HIS A 78 -9.26 -0.14 16.86
C HIS A 78 -8.90 1.31 16.54
N VAL A 79 -8.67 1.65 15.29
CA VAL A 79 -8.40 3.05 14.88
C VAL A 79 -9.66 3.83 14.48
N GLY A 80 -10.84 3.35 14.89
CA GLY A 80 -12.12 4.04 14.68
C GLY A 80 -12.68 3.96 13.25
N LEU A 81 -12.17 3.04 12.42
CA LEU A 81 -12.71 2.76 11.10
C LEU A 81 -13.68 1.59 11.15
N ASP A 82 -14.86 1.76 10.53
CA ASP A 82 -15.78 0.63 10.36
C ASP A 82 -15.44 -0.14 9.07
N PRO A 83 -14.90 -1.38 9.16
CA PRO A 83 -14.54 -2.14 7.97
C PRO A 83 -15.74 -2.65 7.17
N ASP A 84 -16.95 -2.53 7.66
CA ASP A 84 -18.16 -2.86 6.92
C ASP A 84 -18.67 -1.65 6.11
N ALA A 85 -18.38 -0.43 6.55
CA ALA A 85 -18.61 0.80 5.81
C ALA A 85 -17.42 1.14 4.89
N GLN A 86 -16.21 1.12 5.43
CA GLN A 86 -14.96 1.35 4.69
C GLN A 86 -14.18 0.04 4.57
N ARG A 87 -14.36 -0.66 3.45
CA ARG A 87 -13.70 -1.96 3.21
C ARG A 87 -12.18 -1.86 3.32
N THR A 88 -11.57 -2.92 3.84
CA THR A 88 -10.11 -3.05 3.76
C THR A 88 -9.67 -3.15 2.30
N PRO A 89 -8.41 -2.76 1.97
CA PRO A 89 -7.96 -2.76 0.58
C PRO A 89 -8.12 -4.09 -0.15
N VAL A 90 -7.88 -5.23 0.51
CA VAL A 90 -8.08 -6.55 -0.10
C VAL A 90 -9.56 -6.88 -0.33
N GLU A 91 -10.47 -6.45 0.56
CA GLU A 91 -11.91 -6.62 0.37
C GLU A 91 -12.44 -5.72 -0.75
N ALA A 92 -11.90 -4.51 -0.87
CA ALA A 92 -12.22 -3.61 -1.97
C ALA A 92 -11.77 -4.20 -3.32
N ALA A 93 -10.56 -4.76 -3.41
CA ALA A 93 -10.06 -5.46 -4.59
C ALA A 93 -10.93 -6.67 -4.95
N ALA A 94 -11.35 -7.46 -3.96
CA ALA A 94 -12.23 -8.60 -4.16
C ALA A 94 -13.59 -8.19 -4.73
N LEU A 95 -14.17 -7.11 -4.22
CA LEU A 95 -15.43 -6.58 -4.74
C LEU A 95 -15.29 -6.04 -6.15
N ASP A 96 -14.23 -5.26 -6.43
CA ASP A 96 -13.94 -4.72 -7.77
C ASP A 96 -13.84 -5.84 -8.81
N ARG A 97 -13.16 -6.93 -8.46
CA ARG A 97 -13.08 -8.14 -9.29
C ARG A 97 -14.45 -8.76 -9.57
N LEU A 98 -15.32 -8.86 -8.55
CA LEU A 98 -16.67 -9.43 -8.72
C LEU A 98 -17.55 -8.57 -9.62
N VAL A 99 -17.44 -7.25 -9.48
CA VAL A 99 -18.24 -6.29 -10.29
C VAL A 99 -17.81 -6.32 -11.76
N HIS A 100 -16.50 -6.43 -12.04
CA HIS A 100 -15.99 -6.36 -13.40
C HIS A 100 -15.74 -7.73 -14.05
N GLY A 101 -15.96 -8.84 -13.35
CA GLY A 101 -15.68 -10.19 -13.84
C GLY A 101 -14.19 -10.54 -13.90
N GLY A 102 -13.30 -9.68 -13.42
CA GLY A 102 -11.85 -9.85 -13.41
C GLY A 102 -11.15 -8.68 -12.76
N PHE A 103 -9.83 -8.73 -12.63
CA PHE A 103 -9.03 -7.58 -12.18
C PHE A 103 -8.75 -6.67 -13.39
N VAL A 104 -9.28 -5.45 -13.33
CA VAL A 104 -9.10 -4.46 -14.40
C VAL A 104 -7.72 -3.82 -14.27
N SER A 105 -6.91 -3.91 -15.33
CA SER A 105 -5.59 -3.24 -15.39
C SER A 105 -5.76 -1.72 -15.42
N ARG A 106 -5.06 -1.03 -14.53
CA ARG A 106 -5.09 0.43 -14.37
C ARG A 106 -3.73 1.09 -14.59
N GLY A 107 -2.75 0.29 -15.00
CA GLY A 107 -1.38 0.73 -15.25
C GLY A 107 -0.37 0.03 -14.35
N PRO A 108 0.93 0.09 -14.72
CA PRO A 108 1.97 -0.75 -14.13
C PRO A 108 2.04 -0.69 -12.60
N LEU A 109 2.03 0.52 -12.04
CA LEU A 109 2.10 0.71 -10.59
C LEU A 109 0.86 0.16 -9.88
N GLN A 110 -0.34 0.54 -10.34
CA GLN A 110 -1.60 0.12 -9.72
C GLN A 110 -1.78 -1.40 -9.81
N ASP A 111 -1.33 -1.99 -10.91
CA ASP A 111 -1.42 -3.44 -11.12
C ASP A 111 -0.43 -4.20 -10.22
N ALA A 112 0.79 -3.67 -10.01
CA ALA A 112 1.74 -4.24 -9.06
C ALA A 112 1.22 -4.17 -7.62
N LEU A 113 0.66 -3.03 -7.21
CA LEU A 113 0.03 -2.86 -5.89
C LEU A 113 -1.17 -3.80 -5.71
N LEU A 114 -1.98 -3.98 -6.76
CA LEU A 114 -3.12 -4.89 -6.76
C LEU A 114 -2.68 -6.35 -6.61
N VAL A 115 -1.66 -6.78 -7.35
CA VAL A 115 -1.11 -8.12 -7.22
C VAL A 115 -0.63 -8.37 -5.79
N ALA A 116 0.15 -7.43 -5.21
CA ALA A 116 0.67 -7.58 -3.86
C ALA A 116 -0.46 -7.78 -2.84
N VAL A 117 -1.50 -6.95 -2.85
CA VAL A 117 -2.61 -7.05 -1.90
C VAL A 117 -3.47 -8.30 -2.10
N VAL A 118 -3.67 -8.75 -3.34
CA VAL A 118 -4.47 -9.95 -3.63
C VAL A 118 -3.76 -11.23 -3.23
N GLU A 119 -2.44 -11.30 -3.39
CA GLU A 119 -1.65 -12.49 -3.06
C GLU A 119 -1.38 -12.63 -1.57
N THR A 120 -1.04 -11.54 -0.92
CA THR A 120 -0.57 -11.57 0.48
C THR A 120 -1.63 -11.12 1.50
N GLY A 121 -2.67 -10.43 1.05
CA GLY A 121 -3.63 -9.74 1.90
C GLY A 121 -3.09 -8.44 2.51
N VAL A 122 -1.82 -8.09 2.28
CA VAL A 122 -1.15 -6.90 2.81
C VAL A 122 -1.25 -5.76 1.81
N PRO A 123 -1.87 -4.63 2.18
CA PRO A 123 -1.92 -3.46 1.32
C PRO A 123 -0.54 -2.79 1.23
N VAL A 124 -0.17 -2.40 0.01
CA VAL A 124 1.03 -1.63 -0.27
C VAL A 124 0.63 -0.30 -0.91
N TRP A 125 1.31 0.76 -0.52
CA TRP A 125 1.18 2.09 -1.11
C TRP A 125 2.51 2.52 -1.72
N ALA A 126 2.42 3.46 -2.65
CA ALA A 126 3.58 4.04 -3.30
C ALA A 126 3.56 5.56 -3.22
N VAL A 127 4.72 6.14 -2.94
CA VAL A 127 4.96 7.59 -2.97
C VAL A 127 6.21 7.89 -3.77
N ASP A 128 6.32 9.10 -4.25
CA ASP A 128 7.51 9.61 -4.91
C ASP A 128 8.64 9.77 -3.87
N ASP A 129 9.68 8.94 -3.96
CA ASP A 129 10.80 8.96 -3.01
C ASP A 129 11.50 10.33 -2.96
N ALA A 130 11.56 11.06 -4.07
CA ALA A 130 12.18 12.37 -4.14
C ALA A 130 11.39 13.48 -3.42
N ARG A 131 10.17 13.20 -3.03
CA ARG A 131 9.27 14.13 -2.33
C ARG A 131 9.15 13.84 -0.84
N LEU A 132 9.91 12.85 -0.34
CA LEU A 132 9.95 12.53 1.09
C LEU A 132 11.06 13.30 1.79
N ASP A 133 10.75 13.75 3.00
CA ASP A 133 11.72 14.34 3.92
C ASP A 133 12.03 13.33 5.05
N GLY A 134 13.02 12.47 4.78
CA GLY A 134 13.43 11.42 5.72
C GLY A 134 12.54 10.18 5.76
N PRO A 135 12.64 9.37 6.81
CA PRO A 135 11.93 8.11 6.94
C PRO A 135 10.42 8.34 7.21
N LEU A 136 9.61 7.44 6.65
CA LEU A 136 8.18 7.39 6.94
C LEU A 136 7.91 6.96 8.39
N GLY A 137 6.82 7.46 8.96
CA GLY A 137 6.34 7.05 10.27
C GLY A 137 4.83 7.11 10.40
N LEU A 138 4.31 6.68 11.56
CA LEU A 138 2.89 6.74 11.90
C LEU A 138 2.67 7.65 13.09
N ARG A 139 1.66 8.51 13.00
CA ARG A 139 1.19 9.39 14.09
C ARG A 139 -0.26 9.79 13.94
N GLY A 140 -0.82 10.37 14.97
CA GLY A 140 -2.08 11.09 14.88
C GLY A 140 -1.95 12.43 14.15
N ALA A 141 -3.00 12.82 13.43
CA ALA A 141 -3.10 14.16 12.85
C ALA A 141 -3.23 15.21 13.94
N ARG A 142 -2.55 16.36 13.78
CA ARG A 142 -2.65 17.50 14.67
C ARG A 142 -3.86 18.37 14.30
N ALA A 143 -4.28 19.21 15.22
CA ALA A 143 -5.35 20.17 14.93
C ALA A 143 -4.93 21.14 13.79
N GLY A 144 -5.80 21.27 12.79
CA GLY A 144 -5.57 22.16 11.64
C GLY A 144 -4.62 21.61 10.57
N GLU A 145 -4.17 20.35 10.71
CA GLU A 145 -3.38 19.70 9.64
C GLU A 145 -4.22 19.38 8.42
N ARG A 146 -3.57 19.41 7.28
CA ARG A 146 -4.16 19.07 5.98
C ARG A 146 -3.32 18.02 5.27
N LEU A 147 -3.98 17.17 4.47
CA LEU A 147 -3.33 16.22 3.58
C LEU A 147 -3.08 16.88 2.23
N GLY A 148 -1.81 17.05 1.85
CA GLY A 148 -1.40 17.70 0.62
C GLY A 148 -1.35 19.22 0.72
N GLU A 149 -1.05 19.88 -0.40
CA GLU A 149 -0.86 21.32 -0.50
C GLU A 149 -1.85 21.96 -1.50
N GLY A 150 -2.03 23.28 -1.37
CA GLY A 150 -2.83 24.09 -2.28
C GLY A 150 -4.33 23.80 -2.24
N GLU A 151 -4.99 23.92 -3.38
CA GLU A 151 -6.44 23.77 -3.54
C GLU A 151 -6.94 22.33 -3.37
N TYR A 152 -6.06 21.34 -3.57
CA TYR A 152 -6.37 19.90 -3.42
C TYR A 152 -6.08 19.35 -2.01
N ALA A 153 -5.65 20.20 -1.10
CA ALA A 153 -5.41 19.77 0.27
C ALA A 153 -6.72 19.53 1.01
N ALA A 154 -6.82 18.38 1.69
CA ALA A 154 -7.98 18.00 2.48
C ALA A 154 -7.73 18.17 3.98
N ASP A 155 -8.70 18.70 4.71
CA ASP A 155 -8.59 18.85 6.16
C ASP A 155 -8.56 17.49 6.85
N LEU A 156 -7.69 17.33 7.82
CA LEU A 156 -7.55 16.12 8.61
C LEU A 156 -8.24 16.28 9.97
N ALA A 157 -9.08 15.31 10.32
CA ALA A 157 -9.65 15.28 11.65
C ALA A 157 -8.54 15.05 12.69
N PRO A 158 -8.46 15.82 13.78
CA PRO A 158 -7.47 15.63 14.83
C PRO A 158 -7.49 14.20 15.37
N GLY A 159 -6.32 13.61 15.59
CA GLY A 159 -6.18 12.23 16.05
C GLY A 159 -6.33 11.17 14.97
N ARG A 160 -6.75 11.52 13.74
CA ARG A 160 -6.77 10.57 12.63
C ARG A 160 -5.37 10.01 12.39
N VAL A 161 -5.21 8.68 12.44
CA VAL A 161 -3.90 8.07 12.19
C VAL A 161 -3.49 8.27 10.73
N LEU A 162 -2.26 8.69 10.54
CA LEU A 162 -1.69 8.98 9.22
C LEU A 162 -0.25 8.49 9.12
N VAL A 163 0.20 8.34 7.89
CA VAL A 163 1.61 8.20 7.52
C VAL A 163 2.18 9.59 7.34
N ALA A 164 3.33 9.85 7.93
CA ALA A 164 4.02 11.13 7.87
C ALA A 164 5.52 10.95 7.65
N ASP A 165 6.16 12.01 7.17
CA ASP A 165 7.60 12.21 7.20
C ASP A 165 7.96 13.44 8.06
N ALA A 166 9.19 13.95 7.98
CA ALA A 166 9.60 15.13 8.75
C ALA A 166 8.90 16.42 8.27
N ALA A 167 8.49 16.50 7.00
CA ALA A 167 7.79 17.66 6.45
C ALA A 167 6.29 17.67 6.83
N GLY A 168 5.65 16.50 7.07
CA GLY A 168 4.24 16.46 7.44
C GLY A 168 3.46 15.21 6.97
N PRO A 169 2.13 15.33 6.80
CA PRO A 169 1.28 14.24 6.34
C PRO A 169 1.64 13.76 4.93
N VAL A 170 1.81 12.46 4.78
CA VAL A 170 2.10 11.78 3.50
C VAL A 170 0.88 11.02 2.99
N ALA A 171 0.17 10.33 3.88
CA ALA A 171 -1.04 9.60 3.54
C ALA A 171 -1.95 9.43 4.76
N ILE A 172 -3.24 9.28 4.54
CA ILE A 172 -4.14 8.76 5.58
C ILE A 172 -3.87 7.26 5.72
N LEU A 173 -3.83 6.79 6.96
CA LEU A 173 -3.69 5.34 7.20
C LEU A 173 -4.81 4.57 6.50
N PHE A 174 -4.44 3.61 5.65
CA PHE A 174 -5.34 2.82 4.77
C PHE A 174 -6.20 3.65 3.82
N GLY A 175 -5.83 4.90 3.60
CA GLY A 175 -6.54 5.83 2.76
C GLY A 175 -5.68 6.40 1.64
N GLU A 176 -5.96 7.64 1.29
CA GLU A 176 -5.33 8.32 0.18
C GLU A 176 -3.92 8.83 0.52
N VAL A 177 -3.05 8.77 -0.47
CA VAL A 177 -1.76 9.47 -0.48
C VAL A 177 -1.99 10.93 -0.85
N ALA A 178 -1.29 11.84 -0.20
CA ALA A 178 -1.32 13.27 -0.49
C ALA A 178 -1.06 13.52 -1.99
N PRO A 179 -1.84 14.39 -2.66
CA PRO A 179 -1.72 14.62 -4.09
C PRO A 179 -0.31 15.00 -4.54
N ASP A 180 0.36 15.82 -3.75
CA ASP A 180 1.74 16.28 -3.97
C ASP A 180 2.81 15.21 -3.71
N ARG A 181 2.46 14.10 -3.03
CA ARG A 181 3.34 12.95 -2.74
C ARG A 181 3.13 11.77 -3.70
N ARG A 182 2.07 11.80 -4.51
CA ARG A 182 1.78 10.73 -5.47
C ARG A 182 2.86 10.67 -6.55
N PRO A 183 3.33 9.46 -6.91
CA PRO A 183 4.27 9.31 -8.01
C PRO A 183 3.58 9.61 -9.34
N ASP A 184 4.26 10.32 -10.22
CA ASP A 184 3.86 10.40 -11.61
C ASP A 184 4.35 9.16 -12.39
N ARG A 185 3.80 8.96 -13.60
CA ARG A 185 4.09 7.79 -14.47
C ARG A 185 5.55 7.71 -14.95
N HIS A 186 6.34 8.76 -14.77
CA HIS A 186 7.74 8.83 -15.23
C HIS A 186 8.73 8.70 -14.07
N ARG A 187 8.25 8.50 -12.85
CA ARG A 187 9.13 8.40 -11.67
C ARG A 187 9.94 7.13 -11.68
N ARG A 188 11.25 7.30 -11.48
CA ARG A 188 12.24 6.22 -11.49
C ARG A 188 12.57 5.67 -10.10
N ALA A 189 12.12 6.34 -9.07
CA ALA A 189 12.32 5.94 -7.68
C ALA A 189 11.02 6.09 -6.92
N LEU A 190 10.50 4.99 -6.42
CA LEU A 190 9.27 4.89 -5.67
C LEU A 190 9.58 4.35 -4.27
N ARG A 191 9.08 5.00 -3.25
CA ARG A 191 9.03 4.42 -1.91
C ARG A 191 7.74 3.63 -1.79
N LEU A 192 7.86 2.31 -1.81
CA LEU A 192 6.76 1.41 -1.48
C LEU A 192 6.70 1.25 0.03
N PHE A 193 5.53 1.28 0.62
CA PHE A 193 5.38 1.06 2.05
C PHE A 193 4.15 0.23 2.39
N ALA A 194 4.22 -0.49 3.48
CA ALA A 194 3.13 -1.23 4.08
C ALA A 194 3.09 -0.99 5.58
N VAL A 195 1.91 -1.09 6.17
CA VAL A 195 1.72 -1.01 7.61
C VAL A 195 1.42 -2.40 8.14
N ALA A 196 2.35 -2.94 8.92
CA ALA A 196 2.19 -4.21 9.61
C ALA A 196 1.36 -3.99 10.87
N VAL A 197 0.16 -4.57 10.90
CA VAL A 197 -0.73 -4.50 12.06
C VAL A 197 -0.56 -5.74 12.94
N PRO A 198 -0.96 -5.67 14.23
CA PRO A 198 -0.93 -6.84 15.11
C PRO A 198 -1.63 -8.05 14.49
N GLY A 199 -0.98 -9.21 14.52
CA GLY A 199 -1.50 -10.46 13.95
C GLY A 199 -1.11 -10.73 12.49
N VAL A 200 -0.46 -9.79 11.81
CA VAL A 200 0.10 -10.01 10.47
C VAL A 200 1.56 -10.46 10.60
N PRO A 201 1.95 -11.65 10.09
CA PRO A 201 3.33 -12.09 10.09
C PRO A 201 4.24 -11.17 9.26
N ALA A 202 5.46 -10.90 9.74
CA ALA A 202 6.43 -10.06 9.04
C ALA A 202 6.70 -10.55 7.61
N LEU A 203 6.76 -11.86 7.41
CA LEU A 203 6.98 -12.47 6.10
C LEU A 203 5.97 -12.01 5.04
N HIS A 204 4.67 -11.92 5.38
CA HIS A 204 3.66 -11.46 4.43
C HIS A 204 3.84 -9.97 4.04
N VAL A 205 4.34 -9.14 4.98
CA VAL A 205 4.66 -7.75 4.70
C VAL A 205 5.86 -7.64 3.77
N GLU A 206 6.88 -8.46 4.01
CA GLU A 206 8.09 -8.55 3.18
C GLU A 206 7.75 -9.05 1.78
N GLU A 207 6.98 -10.14 1.67
CA GLU A 207 6.50 -10.69 0.39
C GLU A 207 5.71 -9.65 -0.42
N ALA A 208 4.83 -8.88 0.23
CA ALA A 208 4.06 -7.84 -0.42
C ALA A 208 4.96 -6.74 -0.99
N LEU A 209 5.92 -6.25 -0.20
CA LEU A 209 6.82 -5.17 -0.60
C LEU A 209 7.79 -5.61 -1.69
N PHE A 210 8.45 -6.77 -1.52
CA PHE A 210 9.39 -7.29 -2.51
C PHE A 210 8.68 -7.71 -3.79
N GLY A 211 7.56 -8.43 -3.70
CA GLY A 211 6.79 -8.82 -4.87
C GLY A 211 6.27 -7.63 -5.68
N CYS A 212 5.91 -6.53 -5.02
CA CYS A 212 5.56 -5.29 -5.69
C CYS A 212 6.78 -4.61 -6.35
N ALA A 213 7.93 -4.56 -5.66
CA ALA A 213 9.16 -3.98 -6.18
C ALA A 213 9.66 -4.76 -7.41
N ASP A 214 9.65 -6.09 -7.34
CA ASP A 214 10.04 -6.98 -8.44
C ASP A 214 9.12 -6.80 -9.66
N ALA A 215 7.80 -6.78 -9.45
CA ALA A 215 6.83 -6.56 -10.53
C ALA A 215 7.01 -5.21 -11.25
N LEU A 216 7.56 -4.21 -10.56
CA LEU A 216 7.89 -2.91 -11.14
C LEU A 216 9.27 -2.91 -11.82
N SER A 217 10.19 -3.78 -11.40
CA SER A 217 11.55 -3.90 -11.95
C SER A 217 11.61 -4.80 -13.18
N ASP A 218 10.80 -5.87 -13.24
CA ASP A 218 10.73 -6.85 -14.32
C ASP A 218 10.12 -6.30 -15.63
N ALA A 219 9.80 -5.02 -15.67
CA ALA A 219 9.31 -4.35 -16.86
C ALA A 219 10.34 -4.32 -18.01
N ASP A 220 11.58 -4.69 -17.76
CA ASP A 220 12.67 -4.86 -18.73
C ASP A 220 12.87 -6.34 -19.15
N GLY A 221 11.80 -7.08 -19.41
CA GLY A 221 11.90 -8.37 -20.08
C GLY A 221 12.65 -8.25 -21.42
N PRO A 222 13.35 -9.32 -21.88
CA PRO A 222 14.21 -9.24 -23.07
C PRO A 222 13.43 -8.74 -24.27
N ARG A 223 14.01 -7.72 -24.92
CA ARG A 223 13.55 -7.21 -26.21
C ARG A 223 13.74 -8.24 -27.32
#